data_0959ad79d6ffd0963a26b6d4b02206b3
#
_entry.id   0959ad79d6ffd0963a26b6d4b02206b3
#
_cell.length_a   1.000
_cell.length_b   1.000
_cell.length_c   1.000
_cell.angle_alpha   90.00
_cell.angle_beta   90.00
_cell.angle_gamma   90.00
#
_symmetry.space_group_name_H-M   'P 1'
#
loop_
_entity.id
_entity.type
_entity.pdbx_description
1 polymer ?
#
loop_
_entity_poly.entity_id
_entity_poly.type
_entity_poly.pdbx_seq_one_letter_code
_entity_poly.pdbx_strand_id
1 'polypeptide(L)'
;PNSTFDVQPLPGHSSAFVGIISGHHGVARSGRLILFDPTKHRKGAAGIIQEIPHRNRPVTELVKDELVNGVWPQFIKPTPLSDKYFLVSAKLTPNDLWGLYLVDVYDNVTCLTKTEGEGYISPIVVRKTKTPPSIPDRVRLDEKEATFFIQDIYEGEGLKGIPRGTVKALRLHAYEYAYLKTT
;
A
#
# COMPACT_ATOMS: atom_id res chain seq x y z
N PRO A 1 7.26 -8.85 5.73
CA PRO A 1 6.48 -8.73 4.48
C PRO A 1 7.15 -7.76 3.53
N ASN A 2 6.90 -7.92 2.22
CA ASN A 2 7.33 -6.95 1.24
C ASN A 2 6.58 -5.62 1.41
N SER A 3 7.23 -4.52 1.01
CA SER A 3 6.62 -3.20 1.09
C SER A 3 5.51 -3.02 0.05
N THR A 4 4.43 -2.38 0.45
CA THR A 4 3.33 -2.01 -0.44
C THR A 4 3.16 -0.50 -0.42
N PHE A 5 3.16 0.13 -1.59
CA PHE A 5 3.11 1.57 -1.75
C PHE A 5 1.88 2.00 -2.55
N ASP A 6 1.52 3.28 -2.42
CA ASP A 6 0.54 3.97 -3.24
C ASP A 6 -0.82 3.26 -3.33
N VAL A 7 -1.27 2.70 -2.21
CA VAL A 7 -2.52 1.94 -2.14
C VAL A 7 -3.73 2.86 -2.34
N GLN A 8 -4.63 2.46 -3.24
CA GLN A 8 -5.89 3.14 -3.53
C GLN A 8 -7.07 2.16 -3.49
N PRO A 9 -8.22 2.53 -2.93
CA PRO A 9 -9.41 1.69 -2.97
C PRO A 9 -9.95 1.56 -4.40
N LEU A 10 -10.46 0.39 -4.76
CA LEU A 10 -11.12 0.18 -6.04
C LEU A 10 -12.55 0.76 -6.02
N PRO A 11 -12.90 1.60 -7.01
CA PRO A 11 -14.27 2.08 -7.13
C PRO A 11 -15.28 0.93 -7.26
N GLY A 12 -16.37 1.00 -6.50
CA GLY A 12 -17.42 -0.02 -6.51
C GLY A 12 -17.14 -1.27 -5.67
N HIS A 13 -15.98 -1.35 -5.03
CA HIS A 13 -15.64 -2.43 -4.10
C HIS A 13 -15.52 -1.91 -2.67
N SER A 14 -15.96 -2.72 -1.70
CA SER A 14 -15.90 -2.37 -0.27
C SER A 14 -14.55 -2.73 0.38
N SER A 15 -13.79 -3.65 -0.22
CA SER A 15 -12.62 -4.27 0.41
C SER A 15 -11.41 -4.44 -0.50
N ALA A 16 -11.55 -4.18 -1.81
CA ALA A 16 -10.47 -4.39 -2.76
C ALA A 16 -9.68 -3.10 -3.04
N PHE A 17 -8.39 -3.27 -3.28
CA PHE A 17 -7.43 -2.19 -3.47
C PHE A 17 -6.52 -2.47 -4.65
N VAL A 18 -5.98 -1.40 -5.24
CA VAL A 18 -4.82 -1.43 -6.12
C VAL A 18 -3.62 -0.87 -5.37
N GLY A 19 -2.43 -1.39 -5.62
CA GLY A 19 -1.20 -0.89 -5.00
C GLY A 19 0.05 -1.38 -5.72
N ILE A 20 1.19 -0.88 -5.28
CA ILE A 20 2.51 -1.25 -5.81
C ILE A 20 3.21 -2.12 -4.79
N ILE A 21 3.56 -3.36 -5.17
CA ILE A 21 4.42 -4.21 -4.34
C ILE A 21 5.88 -4.06 -4.79
N SER A 22 6.76 -3.87 -3.81
CA SER A 22 8.20 -3.76 -3.99
C SER A 22 8.94 -4.73 -3.08
N GLY A 23 10.24 -4.58 -2.92
CA GLY A 23 11.05 -5.38 -2.00
C GLY A 23 10.76 -5.10 -0.53
N HIS A 24 11.55 -5.71 0.35
CA HIS A 24 11.33 -5.65 1.80
C HIS A 24 12.03 -4.45 2.45
N HIS A 25 13.33 -4.24 2.18
CA HIS A 25 14.11 -3.12 2.72
C HIS A 25 14.81 -2.32 1.62
N GLY A 26 15.11 -1.05 1.92
CA GLY A 26 16.01 -0.21 1.11
C GLY A 26 15.63 -0.06 -0.36
N VAL A 27 14.35 -0.23 -0.69
CA VAL A 27 13.87 -0.34 -2.07
C VAL A 27 13.36 0.98 -2.61
N ALA A 28 13.47 1.14 -3.92
CA ALA A 28 12.74 2.19 -4.64
C ALA A 28 11.23 2.00 -4.44
N ARG A 29 10.48 3.11 -4.37
CA ARG A 29 9.01 3.07 -4.23
C ARG A 29 8.32 2.75 -5.55
N SER A 30 8.91 1.87 -6.34
CA SER A 30 8.38 1.37 -7.61
C SER A 30 8.34 -0.16 -7.58
N GLY A 31 7.54 -0.75 -8.43
CA GLY A 31 7.46 -2.20 -8.47
C GLY A 31 6.31 -2.72 -9.30
N ARG A 32 5.75 -3.84 -8.88
CA ARG A 32 4.67 -4.51 -9.57
C ARG A 32 3.32 -3.94 -9.16
N LEU A 33 2.42 -3.77 -10.12
CA LEU A 33 1.05 -3.35 -9.86
C LEU A 33 0.22 -4.56 -9.46
N ILE A 34 -0.43 -4.51 -8.31
CA ILE A 34 -1.25 -5.58 -7.78
C ILE A 34 -2.65 -5.10 -7.40
N LEU A 35 -3.62 -5.99 -7.60
CA LEU A 35 -4.94 -5.89 -6.97
C LEU A 35 -5.00 -6.86 -5.80
N PHE A 36 -5.52 -6.43 -4.67
CA PHE A 36 -5.60 -7.27 -3.47
C PHE A 36 -6.82 -6.97 -2.61
N ASP A 37 -7.21 -7.95 -1.82
CA ASP A 37 -8.33 -7.85 -0.89
C ASP A 37 -7.90 -8.39 0.49
N PRO A 38 -7.66 -7.52 1.48
CA PRO A 38 -7.23 -7.91 2.82
C PRO A 38 -8.30 -8.67 3.62
N THR A 39 -9.57 -8.67 3.15
CA THR A 39 -10.63 -9.49 3.79
C THR A 39 -10.50 -10.96 3.45
N LYS A 40 -9.92 -11.28 2.28
CA LYS A 40 -9.61 -12.67 1.91
C LYS A 40 -8.45 -13.21 2.73
N HIS A 41 -7.37 -12.46 2.78
CA HIS A 41 -6.21 -12.77 3.61
C HIS A 41 -5.32 -11.53 3.78
N ARG A 42 -4.75 -11.35 4.98
CA ARG A 42 -3.92 -10.16 5.29
C ARG A 42 -2.43 -10.37 5.02
N LYS A 43 -2.00 -11.57 4.69
CA LYS A 43 -0.59 -11.93 4.48
C LYS A 43 -0.43 -12.79 3.25
N GLY A 44 0.73 -12.67 2.59
CA GLY A 44 1.10 -13.52 1.46
C GLY A 44 0.24 -13.35 0.21
N ALA A 45 0.35 -14.30 -0.69
CA ALA A 45 -0.33 -14.28 -1.99
C ALA A 45 -1.84 -14.53 -1.90
N ALA A 46 -2.34 -15.13 -0.83
CA ALA A 46 -3.76 -15.48 -0.69
C ALA A 46 -4.70 -14.26 -0.66
N GLY A 47 -4.19 -13.07 -0.28
CA GLY A 47 -4.93 -11.81 -0.37
C GLY A 47 -4.84 -11.13 -1.72
N ILE A 48 -3.99 -11.59 -2.64
CA ILE A 48 -3.78 -10.96 -3.94
C ILE A 48 -4.80 -11.50 -4.93
N ILE A 49 -5.47 -10.60 -5.62
CA ILE A 49 -6.44 -10.92 -6.66
C ILE A 49 -5.72 -11.15 -7.98
N GLN A 50 -4.77 -10.26 -8.31
CA GLN A 50 -4.08 -10.26 -9.60
C GLN A 50 -2.83 -9.36 -9.56
N GLU A 51 -1.81 -9.72 -10.34
CA GLU A 51 -0.72 -8.82 -10.76
C GLU A 51 -1.02 -8.30 -12.18
N ILE A 52 -0.75 -7.03 -12.46
CA ILE A 52 -0.92 -6.43 -13.78
C ILE A 52 0.43 -5.89 -14.30
N PRO A 53 0.84 -6.24 -15.51
CA PRO A 53 0.34 -7.35 -16.32
C PRO A 53 0.71 -8.67 -15.66
N HIS A 54 0.15 -9.76 -16.01
CA HIS A 54 0.40 -11.16 -15.58
C HIS A 54 -0.77 -11.78 -14.80
N ARG A 55 -1.97 -11.59 -15.31
CA ARG A 55 -3.21 -12.09 -14.71
C ARG A 55 -3.17 -13.57 -14.28
N ASN A 56 -2.47 -14.40 -15.02
CA ASN A 56 -2.40 -15.84 -14.75
C ASN A 56 -1.11 -16.27 -14.05
N ARG A 57 -0.25 -15.34 -13.65
CA ARG A 57 0.98 -15.66 -12.92
C ARG A 57 0.70 -15.71 -11.42
N PRO A 58 1.07 -16.79 -10.73
CA PRO A 58 1.01 -16.81 -9.28
C PRO A 58 1.95 -15.75 -8.72
N VAL A 59 1.46 -14.99 -7.74
CA VAL A 59 2.28 -14.00 -7.03
C VAL A 59 3.21 -14.73 -6.07
N THR A 60 4.48 -14.37 -6.09
CA THR A 60 5.49 -14.98 -5.23
C THR A 60 5.29 -14.52 -3.78
N GLU A 61 5.15 -15.46 -2.85
CA GLU A 61 5.04 -15.17 -1.40
C GLU A 61 6.37 -14.79 -0.74
N LEU A 62 7.46 -14.87 -1.48
CA LEU A 62 8.80 -14.66 -0.97
C LEU A 62 9.00 -13.23 -0.47
N VAL A 63 9.38 -13.09 0.79
CA VAL A 63 9.89 -11.83 1.35
C VAL A 63 11.32 -11.67 0.89
N LYS A 64 11.57 -10.65 0.07
CA LYS A 64 12.87 -10.43 -0.58
C LYS A 64 13.12 -8.96 -0.80
N ASP A 65 14.31 -8.48 -0.46
CA ASP A 65 14.70 -7.08 -0.67
C ASP A 65 14.75 -6.71 -2.15
N GLU A 66 15.26 -7.64 -2.96
CA GLU A 66 15.45 -7.44 -4.40
C GLU A 66 14.28 -7.95 -5.25
N LEU A 67 13.08 -8.01 -4.69
CA LEU A 67 11.89 -8.60 -5.34
C LEU A 67 11.62 -8.06 -6.75
N VAL A 68 11.90 -6.79 -6.97
CA VAL A 68 11.61 -6.07 -8.22
C VAL A 68 12.85 -5.64 -8.98
N ASN A 69 14.05 -5.98 -8.50
CA ASN A 69 15.29 -5.67 -9.19
C ASN A 69 15.35 -6.42 -10.53
N GLY A 70 15.55 -5.68 -11.62
CA GLY A 70 15.57 -6.26 -12.97
C GLY A 70 14.22 -6.78 -13.46
N VAL A 71 13.13 -6.53 -12.75
CA VAL A 71 11.77 -6.93 -13.13
C VAL A 71 11.06 -5.73 -13.76
N TRP A 72 10.54 -5.92 -14.97
CA TRP A 72 9.84 -4.90 -15.75
C TRP A 72 8.52 -5.45 -16.29
N PRO A 73 7.49 -4.62 -16.54
CA PRO A 73 7.44 -3.17 -16.24
C PRO A 73 7.45 -2.88 -14.73
N GLN A 74 7.85 -1.65 -14.37
CA GLN A 74 7.69 -1.10 -13.03
C GLN A 74 6.69 0.05 -13.04
N PHE A 75 5.92 0.15 -11.99
CA PHE A 75 4.82 1.09 -11.81
C PHE A 75 4.98 1.92 -10.54
N ILE A 76 4.39 3.12 -10.56
CA ILE A 76 4.18 3.98 -9.39
C ILE A 76 2.84 4.69 -9.52
N LYS A 77 2.27 5.14 -8.38
CA LYS A 77 1.14 6.06 -8.30
C LYS A 77 -0.08 5.62 -9.13
N PRO A 78 -0.63 4.42 -8.92
CA PRO A 78 -1.83 4.01 -9.61
C PRO A 78 -3.03 4.87 -9.19
N THR A 79 -3.82 5.33 -10.18
CA THR A 79 -5.07 6.04 -9.98
C THR A 79 -6.19 5.22 -10.60
N PRO A 80 -7.06 4.59 -9.81
CA PRO A 80 -8.14 3.77 -10.35
C PRO A 80 -9.21 4.62 -11.01
N LEU A 81 -9.53 4.31 -12.27
CA LEU A 81 -10.67 4.89 -13.01
C LEU A 81 -11.95 4.11 -12.71
N SER A 82 -11.79 2.81 -12.58
CA SER A 82 -12.82 1.85 -12.20
C SER A 82 -12.19 0.65 -11.49
N ASP A 83 -12.93 -0.42 -11.31
CA ASP A 83 -12.43 -1.71 -10.85
C ASP A 83 -11.55 -2.44 -11.86
N LYS A 84 -11.50 -1.96 -13.11
CA LYS A 84 -10.81 -2.62 -14.24
C LYS A 84 -9.71 -1.79 -14.88
N TYR A 85 -9.78 -0.47 -14.80
CA TYR A 85 -8.89 0.45 -15.51
C TYR A 85 -8.15 1.36 -14.55
N PHE A 86 -6.86 1.54 -14.79
CA PHE A 86 -5.96 2.29 -13.93
C PHE A 86 -5.06 3.21 -14.76
N LEU A 87 -4.98 4.47 -14.38
CA LEU A 87 -3.89 5.35 -14.83
C LEU A 87 -2.69 5.11 -13.93
N VAL A 88 -1.52 4.95 -14.52
CA VAL A 88 -0.28 4.69 -13.78
C VAL A 88 0.88 5.42 -14.43
N SER A 89 1.87 5.77 -13.62
CA SER A 89 3.18 6.06 -14.17
C SER A 89 3.97 4.77 -14.27
N ALA A 90 4.55 4.52 -15.45
CA ALA A 90 5.27 3.27 -15.70
C ALA A 90 6.59 3.49 -16.44
N LYS A 91 7.52 2.57 -16.19
CA LYS A 91 8.71 2.29 -16.99
C LYS A 91 8.58 0.88 -17.53
N LEU A 92 8.67 0.70 -18.83
CA LEU A 92 8.61 -0.63 -19.45
C LEU A 92 9.98 -1.30 -19.48
N THR A 93 11.05 -0.51 -19.48
CA THR A 93 12.44 -0.95 -19.48
C THR A 93 13.28 -0.15 -18.49
N PRO A 94 14.48 -0.60 -18.10
CA PRO A 94 15.37 0.13 -17.21
C PRO A 94 15.80 1.51 -17.74
N ASN A 95 15.84 1.67 -19.05
CA ASN A 95 16.30 2.91 -19.69
C ASN A 95 15.17 3.93 -19.92
N ASP A 96 13.91 3.56 -19.68
CA ASP A 96 12.79 4.47 -19.83
C ASP A 96 12.78 5.53 -18.74
N LEU A 97 12.29 6.73 -19.07
CA LEU A 97 11.73 7.65 -18.10
C LEU A 97 10.28 7.25 -17.80
N TRP A 98 9.74 7.77 -16.71
CA TRP A 98 8.34 7.52 -16.33
C TRP A 98 7.39 8.10 -17.38
N GLY A 99 6.63 7.24 -18.03
CA GLY A 99 5.53 7.63 -18.93
C GLY A 99 4.18 7.46 -18.25
N LEU A 100 3.15 8.08 -18.81
CA LEU A 100 1.76 7.90 -18.40
C LEU A 100 1.13 6.77 -19.21
N TYR A 101 0.54 5.80 -18.52
CA TYR A 101 -0.06 4.62 -19.13
C TYR A 101 -1.48 4.39 -18.59
N LEU A 102 -2.31 3.83 -19.46
CA LEU A 102 -3.55 3.17 -19.09
C LEU A 102 -3.30 1.67 -19.05
N VAL A 103 -3.58 1.05 -17.91
CA VAL A 103 -3.47 -0.41 -17.75
C VAL A 103 -4.81 -0.97 -17.28
N ASP A 104 -5.03 -2.25 -17.53
CA ASP A 104 -6.28 -2.90 -17.15
C ASP A 104 -6.10 -4.33 -16.64
N VAL A 105 -7.20 -4.91 -16.13
CA VAL A 105 -7.23 -6.28 -15.62
C VAL A 105 -7.09 -7.36 -16.68
N TYR A 106 -7.06 -6.99 -17.94
CA TYR A 106 -6.87 -7.91 -19.10
C TYR A 106 -5.43 -7.94 -19.59
N ASP A 107 -4.51 -7.30 -18.81
CA ASP A 107 -3.07 -7.19 -19.09
C ASP A 107 -2.70 -6.23 -20.25
N ASN A 108 -3.61 -5.36 -20.65
CA ASN A 108 -3.27 -4.28 -21.58
C ASN A 108 -2.46 -3.20 -20.88
N VAL A 109 -1.39 -2.74 -21.53
CA VAL A 109 -0.52 -1.64 -21.10
C VAL A 109 -0.40 -0.66 -22.26
N THR A 110 -1.20 0.38 -22.23
CA THR A 110 -1.31 1.37 -23.31
C THR A 110 -0.62 2.67 -22.92
N CYS A 111 0.39 3.08 -23.69
CA CYS A 111 1.04 4.37 -23.49
C CYS A 111 0.08 5.49 -23.91
N LEU A 112 -0.16 6.44 -22.99
CA LEU A 112 -0.94 7.64 -23.26
C LEU A 112 -0.03 8.82 -23.63
N THR A 113 1.07 8.98 -22.92
CA THR A 113 2.07 9.99 -23.25
C THR A 113 3.44 9.64 -22.67
N LYS A 114 4.46 9.98 -23.45
CA LYS A 114 5.87 9.82 -23.12
C LYS A 114 6.65 10.87 -23.91
N THR A 115 7.48 11.66 -23.26
CA THR A 115 8.29 12.69 -23.89
C THR A 115 9.75 12.44 -23.57
N GLU A 116 10.61 12.60 -24.55
CA GLU A 116 12.05 12.48 -24.35
C GLU A 116 12.54 13.54 -23.36
N GLY A 117 13.36 13.12 -22.40
CA GLY A 117 13.90 14.01 -21.37
C GLY A 117 12.94 14.35 -20.24
N GLU A 118 11.67 13.91 -20.29
CA GLU A 118 10.66 14.22 -19.28
C GLU A 118 10.10 12.96 -18.62
N GLY A 119 9.73 13.08 -17.32
CA GLY A 119 9.08 12.03 -16.56
C GLY A 119 7.68 12.46 -16.11
N TYR A 120 6.68 11.61 -16.39
CA TYR A 120 5.29 11.80 -15.97
C TYR A 120 5.01 10.98 -14.74
N ILE A 121 4.76 11.62 -13.59
CA ILE A 121 4.50 10.94 -12.32
C ILE A 121 3.21 11.46 -11.66
N SER A 122 2.58 10.61 -10.85
CA SER A 122 1.40 10.96 -10.04
C SER A 122 0.20 11.46 -10.88
N PRO A 123 -0.34 10.64 -11.77
CA PRO A 123 -1.50 11.03 -12.58
C PRO A 123 -2.71 11.34 -11.71
N ILE A 124 -3.38 12.45 -11.98
CA ILE A 124 -4.61 12.85 -11.30
C ILE A 124 -5.73 13.03 -12.34
N VAL A 125 -6.86 12.39 -12.07
CA VAL A 125 -8.05 12.50 -12.93
C VAL A 125 -8.89 13.67 -12.48
N VAL A 126 -9.08 14.64 -13.36
CA VAL A 126 -10.01 15.75 -13.12
C VAL A 126 -11.42 15.32 -13.50
N ARG A 127 -12.22 14.99 -12.51
CA ARG A 127 -13.63 14.59 -12.69
C ARG A 127 -14.48 15.03 -11.49
N LYS A 128 -15.78 15.13 -11.69
CA LYS A 128 -16.71 15.28 -10.56
C LYS A 128 -16.64 14.05 -9.66
N THR A 129 -16.42 14.28 -8.39
CA THR A 129 -16.45 13.23 -7.35
C THR A 129 -17.55 13.55 -6.35
N LYS A 130 -18.06 12.50 -5.69
CA LYS A 130 -18.97 12.71 -4.56
C LYS A 130 -18.21 13.44 -3.45
N THR A 131 -18.81 14.49 -2.90
CA THR A 131 -18.24 15.19 -1.75
C THR A 131 -18.02 14.20 -0.60
N PRO A 132 -16.84 14.12 -0.02
CA PRO A 132 -16.62 13.29 1.16
C PRO A 132 -17.53 13.70 2.30
N PRO A 133 -17.97 12.78 3.16
CA PRO A 133 -18.73 13.13 4.34
C PRO A 133 -17.90 14.06 5.24
N SER A 134 -18.54 15.08 5.79
CA SER A 134 -17.90 15.91 6.82
C SER A 134 -17.69 15.05 8.07
N ILE A 135 -16.47 14.94 8.52
CA ILE A 135 -16.14 14.30 9.79
C ILE A 135 -16.06 15.40 10.84
N PRO A 136 -16.94 15.38 11.86
CA PRO A 136 -16.86 16.37 12.93
C PRO A 136 -15.51 16.25 13.66
N ASP A 137 -15.00 17.38 14.10
CA ASP A 137 -13.81 17.41 14.94
C ASP A 137 -14.08 16.61 16.23
N ARG A 138 -13.23 15.65 16.50
CA ARG A 138 -13.29 14.80 17.69
C ARG A 138 -12.19 15.13 18.69
N VAL A 139 -11.35 16.10 18.38
CA VAL A 139 -10.31 16.57 19.30
C VAL A 139 -10.95 17.37 20.41
N ARG A 140 -10.71 16.98 21.63
CA ARG A 140 -11.17 17.63 22.86
C ARG A 140 -9.95 18.14 23.60
N LEU A 141 -9.57 19.39 23.36
CA LEU A 141 -8.35 19.99 23.91
C LEU A 141 -8.43 20.23 25.41
N ASP A 142 -9.63 20.24 25.98
CA ASP A 142 -9.91 20.38 27.40
C ASP A 142 -9.80 19.07 28.19
N GLU A 143 -9.80 17.94 27.50
CA GLU A 143 -9.64 16.63 28.12
C GLU A 143 -8.17 16.41 28.53
N LYS A 144 -7.99 15.99 29.77
CA LYS A 144 -6.67 15.67 30.37
C LYS A 144 -6.35 14.18 30.32
N GLU A 145 -7.32 13.37 29.91
CA GLU A 145 -7.21 11.91 29.83
C GLU A 145 -7.19 11.44 28.39
N ALA A 146 -6.47 10.38 28.13
CA ALA A 146 -6.44 9.70 26.84
C ALA A 146 -6.95 8.26 27.00
N THR A 147 -7.70 7.81 26.00
CA THR A 147 -8.17 6.43 25.94
C THR A 147 -7.26 5.61 25.01
N PHE A 148 -6.71 4.53 25.56
CA PHE A 148 -5.97 3.55 24.77
C PHE A 148 -6.90 2.35 24.50
N PHE A 149 -7.00 1.96 23.23
CA PHE A 149 -7.77 0.79 22.84
C PHE A 149 -6.83 -0.35 22.46
N ILE A 150 -6.97 -1.49 23.12
CA ILE A 150 -6.30 -2.74 22.78
C ILE A 150 -7.38 -3.79 22.60
N GLN A 151 -7.50 -4.31 21.38
CA GLN A 151 -8.55 -5.28 21.06
C GLN A 151 -8.40 -6.57 21.87
N ASP A 152 -7.19 -7.13 21.91
CA ASP A 152 -6.87 -8.31 22.73
C ASP A 152 -5.35 -8.36 22.96
N ILE A 153 -4.94 -8.32 24.22
CA ILE A 153 -3.51 -8.38 24.59
C ILE A 153 -2.89 -9.76 24.37
N TYR A 154 -3.70 -10.81 24.26
CA TYR A 154 -3.24 -12.19 24.04
C TYR A 154 -3.13 -12.56 22.55
N GLU A 155 -3.57 -11.68 21.65
CA GLU A 155 -3.40 -11.87 20.21
C GLU A 155 -2.00 -11.43 19.77
N GLY A 156 -1.30 -12.31 19.05
CA GLY A 156 0.03 -12.06 18.52
C GLY A 156 1.11 -12.97 19.15
N GLU A 157 2.29 -12.93 18.56
CA GLU A 157 3.38 -13.87 18.92
C GLU A 157 3.94 -13.63 20.33
N GLY A 158 3.88 -12.39 20.84
CA GLY A 158 4.50 -12.02 22.12
C GLY A 158 3.90 -12.71 23.35
N LEU A 159 2.61 -13.03 23.31
CA LEU A 159 1.89 -13.72 24.39
C LEU A 159 1.30 -15.07 23.95
N LYS A 160 1.79 -15.62 22.85
CA LYS A 160 1.38 -16.92 22.34
C LYS A 160 1.62 -18.02 23.38
N GLY A 161 0.58 -18.78 23.68
CA GLY A 161 0.65 -19.87 24.66
C GLY A 161 0.54 -19.43 26.13
N ILE A 162 0.44 -18.14 26.40
CA ILE A 162 0.18 -17.64 27.75
C ILE A 162 -1.32 -17.75 28.05
N PRO A 163 -1.74 -18.41 29.15
CA PRO A 163 -3.15 -18.53 29.51
C PRO A 163 -3.81 -17.16 29.74
N ARG A 164 -5.06 -17.02 29.27
CA ARG A 164 -5.86 -15.81 29.53
C ARG A 164 -6.01 -15.58 31.03
N GLY A 165 -5.91 -14.31 31.44
CA GLY A 165 -5.94 -13.92 32.86
C GLY A 165 -4.59 -13.94 33.57
N THR A 166 -3.51 -14.37 32.90
CA THR A 166 -2.14 -14.31 33.45
C THR A 166 -1.65 -12.87 33.57
N VAL A 167 -1.92 -12.04 32.57
CA VAL A 167 -1.56 -10.61 32.59
C VAL A 167 -2.44 -9.88 33.60
N LYS A 168 -1.83 -9.22 34.58
CA LYS A 168 -2.56 -8.52 35.66
C LYS A 168 -2.54 -7.01 35.48
N ALA A 169 -1.60 -6.46 34.73
CA ALA A 169 -1.49 -5.04 34.48
C ALA A 169 -0.77 -4.75 33.16
N LEU A 170 -1.03 -3.59 32.60
CA LEU A 170 -0.31 -3.02 31.48
C LEU A 170 0.49 -1.82 31.98
N ARG A 171 1.70 -1.64 31.48
CA ARG A 171 2.53 -0.49 31.77
C ARG A 171 2.66 0.37 30.52
N LEU A 172 2.29 1.62 30.65
CA LEU A 172 2.52 2.65 29.65
C LEU A 172 3.86 3.34 29.94
N HIS A 173 4.72 3.41 28.92
CA HIS A 173 5.98 4.14 28.99
C HIS A 173 5.86 5.39 28.12
N ALA A 174 6.12 6.55 28.70
CA ALA A 174 6.34 7.78 27.98
C ALA A 174 7.81 7.87 27.60
N TYR A 175 8.07 8.25 26.35
CA TYR A 175 9.42 8.53 25.88
C TYR A 175 9.66 10.03 25.90
N GLU A 176 10.72 10.45 26.60
CA GLU A 176 11.26 11.78 26.42
C GLU A 176 12.29 11.76 25.29
N TYR A 177 12.28 12.77 24.44
CA TYR A 177 13.27 12.90 23.39
C TYR A 177 14.66 13.11 24.00
N ALA A 178 15.53 12.11 23.86
CA ALA A 178 16.87 12.12 24.41
C ALA A 178 17.83 13.11 23.71
N TYR A 179 17.45 13.67 22.59
CA TYR A 179 18.31 14.56 21.79
C TYR A 179 18.60 15.93 22.41
N LEU A 180 17.90 16.32 23.46
CA LEU A 180 18.09 17.61 24.11
C LEU A 180 19.16 17.60 25.22
N LYS A 181 19.79 16.47 25.52
CA LYS A 181 20.79 16.34 26.59
C LYS A 181 22.16 15.80 26.14
N THR A 182 22.44 15.77 24.87
CA THR A 182 23.79 15.50 24.36
C THR A 182 24.49 16.81 24.02
N THR A 183 24.81 17.56 25.04
CA THR A 183 25.86 18.61 24.99
C THR A 183 26.92 18.25 26.00
#